data_45d35fbb8fa9b558eca1156ad2cad0c4
#
_entry.id   45d35fbb8fa9b558eca1156ad2cad0c4
#
_cell.length_a   1.000
_cell.length_b   1.000
_cell.length_c   1.000
_cell.angle_alpha   90.00
_cell.angle_beta   90.00
_cell.angle_gamma   90.00
#
_symmetry.space_group_name_H-M   'P 1'
#
loop_
_entity.id
_entity.type
_entity.pdbx_description
1 polymer ?
#
loop_
_entity_poly.entity_id
_entity_poly.type
_entity_poly.pdbx_seq_one_letter_code
_entity_poly.pdbx_strand_id
1 'polypeptide(L)'
;KNGKVTGVTLTNVPAFVYKDNLTVNVDGKEIPYTISFGGSFFALVDTTKLDIGPIDAKTVPEYISLGMKMRDLINEQVEIQHPTLDITEVDLVEFYGPTPNPDHATMRNVVVFGDAQADRSPCGTGTSAKLATLHKWGEIGIGEEFIYESFIGTTFKGVIKEETKIGDYDAVIPMITGTANLTGVGTYLIDPEDKLKYGFLIG
;
A
#
# COMPACT_ATOMS: atom_id res chain seq x y z
N LYS A 1 1.58 -25.71 -9.21
CA LYS A 1 1.50 -26.70 -10.31
C LYS A 1 2.90 -27.25 -10.58
N ASN A 2 3.05 -28.56 -10.73
CA ASN A 2 4.34 -29.22 -11.05
C ASN A 2 5.49 -28.81 -10.10
N GLY A 3 5.26 -28.77 -8.80
CA GLY A 3 6.26 -28.38 -7.80
C GLY A 3 6.60 -26.90 -7.74
N LYS A 4 5.94 -26.05 -8.53
CA LYS A 4 6.09 -24.58 -8.50
C LYS A 4 4.89 -23.92 -7.85
N VAL A 5 5.13 -22.95 -6.98
CA VAL A 5 4.10 -22.04 -6.48
C VAL A 5 3.75 -21.07 -7.61
N THR A 6 2.47 -21.04 -8.00
CA THR A 6 1.97 -20.16 -9.07
C THR A 6 1.26 -18.93 -8.53
N GLY A 7 1.00 -18.89 -7.25
CA GLY A 7 0.43 -17.76 -6.52
C GLY A 7 0.13 -18.15 -5.09
N VAL A 8 0.16 -17.16 -4.21
CA VAL A 8 -0.28 -17.26 -2.81
C VAL A 8 -1.33 -16.17 -2.61
N THR A 9 -2.48 -16.56 -2.08
CA THR A 9 -3.56 -15.62 -1.75
C THR A 9 -3.61 -15.43 -0.24
N LEU A 10 -3.52 -14.20 0.19
CA LEU A 10 -3.68 -13.75 1.56
C LEU A 10 -5.07 -13.11 1.71
N THR A 11 -5.84 -13.50 2.73
CA THR A 11 -6.98 -12.71 3.20
C THR A 11 -6.42 -11.69 4.20
N ASN A 12 -6.58 -10.41 3.87
CA ASN A 12 -6.02 -9.32 4.66
C ASN A 12 -6.99 -8.85 5.76
N VAL A 13 -6.50 -7.96 6.62
CA VAL A 13 -7.32 -7.26 7.62
C VAL A 13 -8.40 -6.41 6.98
N PRO A 14 -9.46 -6.03 7.71
CA PRO A 14 -10.45 -5.08 7.21
C PRO A 14 -9.79 -3.79 6.72
N ALA A 15 -10.13 -3.38 5.48
CA ALA A 15 -9.64 -2.18 4.85
C ALA A 15 -10.77 -1.16 4.70
N PHE A 16 -10.50 0.13 4.92
CA PHE A 16 -11.51 1.18 4.91
C PHE A 16 -10.95 2.53 4.51
N VAL A 17 -11.81 3.43 4.05
CA VAL A 17 -11.47 4.84 3.82
C VAL A 17 -11.66 5.60 5.12
N TYR A 18 -10.57 6.18 5.63
CA TYR A 18 -10.57 6.96 6.87
C TYR A 18 -11.07 8.39 6.66
N LYS A 19 -10.43 9.12 5.74
CA LYS A 19 -10.82 10.48 5.32
C LYS A 19 -10.66 10.63 3.82
N ASP A 20 -11.62 11.27 3.17
CA ASP A 20 -11.65 11.46 1.72
C ASP A 20 -11.67 12.95 1.35
N ASN A 21 -11.34 13.26 0.09
CA ASN A 21 -11.36 14.61 -0.46
C ASN A 21 -10.50 15.62 0.35
N LEU A 22 -9.33 15.20 0.77
CA LEU A 22 -8.35 16.04 1.47
C LEU A 22 -7.40 16.70 0.46
N THR A 23 -6.78 17.81 0.88
CA THR A 23 -5.70 18.46 0.16
C THR A 23 -4.55 18.78 1.11
N VAL A 24 -3.32 18.75 0.59
CA VAL A 24 -2.13 19.23 1.29
C VAL A 24 -1.33 20.17 0.40
N ASN A 25 -0.84 21.26 0.95
CA ASN A 25 0.01 22.20 0.20
C ASN A 25 1.47 21.77 0.29
N VAL A 26 2.04 21.41 -0.85
CA VAL A 26 3.47 21.08 -0.95
C VAL A 26 4.14 22.08 -1.90
N ASP A 27 5.04 22.88 -1.38
CA ASP A 27 5.80 23.88 -2.14
C ASP A 27 4.89 24.83 -2.97
N GLY A 28 3.72 25.20 -2.42
CA GLY A 28 2.75 26.10 -3.06
C GLY A 28 1.78 25.41 -4.01
N LYS A 29 1.80 24.09 -4.15
CA LYS A 29 0.83 23.31 -4.93
C LYS A 29 -0.12 22.54 -4.02
N GLU A 30 -1.43 22.70 -4.27
CA GLU A 30 -2.47 21.91 -3.59
C GLU A 30 -2.57 20.52 -4.22
N ILE A 31 -2.29 19.49 -3.45
CA ILE A 31 -2.31 18.10 -3.89
C ILE A 31 -3.48 17.38 -3.23
N PRO A 32 -4.46 16.90 -4.02
CA PRO A 32 -5.58 16.12 -3.50
C PRO A 32 -5.14 14.70 -3.12
N TYR A 33 -5.68 14.18 -2.01
CA TYR A 33 -5.42 12.83 -1.54
C TYR A 33 -6.57 12.27 -0.70
N THR A 34 -6.54 10.95 -0.51
CA THR A 34 -7.46 10.21 0.36
C THR A 34 -6.66 9.41 1.37
N ILE A 35 -7.09 9.39 2.64
CA ILE A 35 -6.48 8.51 3.65
C ILE A 35 -7.31 7.23 3.75
N SER A 36 -6.65 6.10 3.49
CA SER A 36 -7.26 4.78 3.59
C SER A 36 -6.37 3.81 4.38
N PHE A 37 -6.99 2.85 5.04
CA PHE A 37 -6.32 1.80 5.80
C PHE A 37 -6.44 0.46 5.08
N GLY A 38 -5.31 -0.28 5.00
CA GLY A 38 -5.25 -1.62 4.43
C GLY A 38 -4.30 -2.56 5.19
N GLY A 39 -3.97 -2.20 6.44
CA GLY A 39 -2.97 -2.81 7.32
C GLY A 39 -1.98 -1.77 7.86
N SER A 40 -1.85 -0.65 7.16
CA SER A 40 -1.28 0.63 7.58
C SER A 40 -2.14 1.74 6.99
N PHE A 41 -2.00 2.98 7.45
CA PHE A 41 -2.61 4.13 6.80
C PHE A 41 -1.78 4.60 5.62
N PHE A 42 -2.47 4.83 4.52
CA PHE A 42 -1.93 5.33 3.26
C PHE A 42 -2.56 6.67 2.90
N ALA A 43 -1.74 7.61 2.43
CA ALA A 43 -2.22 8.72 1.62
C ALA A 43 -2.20 8.27 0.15
N LEU A 44 -3.39 8.13 -0.46
CA LEU A 44 -3.57 7.72 -1.85
C LEU A 44 -3.67 8.95 -2.74
N VAL A 45 -2.82 9.05 -3.75
CA VAL A 45 -2.66 10.22 -4.62
C VAL A 45 -2.81 9.83 -6.09
N ASP A 46 -3.75 10.45 -6.77
CA ASP A 46 -3.94 10.28 -8.22
C ASP A 46 -2.88 11.05 -9.00
N THR A 47 -2.02 10.34 -9.73
CA THR A 47 -0.94 10.95 -10.52
C THR A 47 -1.43 11.79 -11.70
N THR A 48 -2.67 11.60 -12.16
CA THR A 48 -3.26 12.43 -13.21
C THR A 48 -3.51 13.88 -12.75
N LYS A 49 -3.43 14.14 -11.45
CA LYS A 49 -3.54 15.46 -10.83
C LYS A 49 -2.18 16.11 -10.55
N LEU A 50 -1.09 15.47 -10.95
CA LEU A 50 0.28 15.92 -10.69
C LEU A 50 0.97 16.31 -12.00
N ASP A 51 1.91 17.26 -11.92
CA ASP A 51 2.82 17.62 -13.01
C ASP A 51 4.09 16.75 -13.04
N ILE A 52 3.97 15.49 -12.61
CA ILE A 52 5.01 14.47 -12.67
C ILE A 52 4.63 13.52 -13.80
N GLY A 53 5.60 13.03 -14.55
CA GLY A 53 5.37 12.09 -15.63
C GLY A 53 4.77 10.74 -15.17
N PRO A 54 4.51 9.81 -16.09
CA PRO A 54 3.94 8.51 -15.74
C PRO A 54 4.82 7.76 -14.73
N ILE A 55 4.21 6.89 -13.94
CA ILE A 55 4.93 6.08 -12.96
C ILE A 55 5.87 5.10 -13.67
N ASP A 56 7.15 5.36 -13.65
CA ASP A 56 8.20 4.47 -14.17
C ASP A 56 9.53 4.68 -13.39
N ALA A 57 10.54 3.88 -13.70
CA ALA A 57 11.83 3.94 -12.99
C ALA A 57 12.54 5.31 -13.09
N LYS A 58 12.21 6.16 -14.07
CA LYS A 58 12.82 7.48 -14.24
C LYS A 58 12.16 8.53 -13.36
N THR A 59 10.86 8.42 -13.15
CA THR A 59 10.05 9.38 -12.37
C THR A 59 9.94 9.01 -10.89
N VAL A 60 10.23 7.75 -10.52
CA VAL A 60 10.17 7.28 -9.11
C VAL A 60 10.96 8.17 -8.13
N PRO A 61 12.15 8.69 -8.43
CA PRO A 61 12.85 9.61 -7.52
C PRO A 61 12.05 10.88 -7.18
N GLU A 62 11.27 11.41 -8.14
CA GLU A 62 10.41 12.58 -7.92
C GLU A 62 9.21 12.20 -7.04
N TYR A 63 8.60 11.03 -7.28
CA TYR A 63 7.53 10.50 -6.42
C TYR A 63 8.01 10.23 -4.99
N ILE A 64 9.23 9.71 -4.80
CA ILE A 64 9.82 9.53 -3.47
C ILE A 64 9.96 10.88 -2.76
N SER A 65 10.55 11.87 -3.43
CA SER A 65 10.74 13.21 -2.84
C SER A 65 9.42 13.85 -2.46
N LEU A 66 8.41 13.79 -3.33
CA LEU A 66 7.08 14.31 -3.06
C LEU A 66 6.39 13.54 -1.92
N GLY A 67 6.43 12.19 -1.96
CA GLY A 67 5.79 11.34 -0.96
C GLY A 67 6.30 11.57 0.45
N MET A 68 7.61 11.75 0.62
CA MET A 68 8.19 12.06 1.92
C MET A 68 7.68 13.40 2.47
N LYS A 69 7.67 14.45 1.65
CA LYS A 69 7.14 15.76 2.06
C LYS A 69 5.64 15.69 2.40
N MET A 70 4.87 14.97 1.57
CA MET A 70 3.43 14.80 1.83
C MET A 70 3.17 14.08 3.13
N ARG A 71 3.87 12.96 3.38
CA ARG A 71 3.72 12.18 4.61
C ARG A 71 3.93 13.05 5.86
N ASP A 72 5.04 13.77 5.88
CA ASP A 72 5.40 14.60 7.03
C ASP A 72 4.35 15.72 7.24
N LEU A 73 3.96 16.43 6.19
CA LEU A 73 2.93 17.49 6.28
C LEU A 73 1.55 16.95 6.65
N ILE A 74 1.16 15.77 6.15
CA ILE A 74 -0.12 15.15 6.49
C ILE A 74 -0.16 14.80 7.98
N ASN A 75 0.91 14.20 8.51
CA ASN A 75 0.99 13.84 9.93
C ASN A 75 1.03 15.06 10.86
N GLU A 76 1.52 16.22 10.39
CA GLU A 76 1.45 17.48 11.13
C GLU A 76 0.04 18.09 11.15
N GLN A 77 -0.76 17.87 10.11
CA GLN A 77 -2.03 18.57 9.88
C GLN A 77 -3.27 17.75 10.19
N VAL A 78 -3.16 16.42 10.14
CA VAL A 78 -4.30 15.52 10.27
C VAL A 78 -4.12 14.59 11.46
N GLU A 79 -5.00 14.69 12.42
CA GLU A 79 -5.07 13.72 13.52
C GLU A 79 -5.56 12.38 12.98
N ILE A 80 -4.74 11.35 13.16
CA ILE A 80 -4.99 9.97 12.74
C ILE A 80 -5.17 9.12 13.99
N GLN A 81 -6.22 8.30 14.01
CA GLN A 81 -6.43 7.29 15.04
C GLN A 81 -7.19 6.11 14.46
N HIS A 82 -6.57 4.94 14.46
CA HIS A 82 -7.27 3.71 14.09
C HIS A 82 -8.33 3.36 15.13
N PRO A 83 -9.54 2.89 14.72
CA PRO A 83 -10.65 2.67 15.66
C PRO A 83 -10.37 1.67 16.78
N THR A 84 -9.46 0.70 16.56
CA THR A 84 -9.23 -0.43 17.50
C THR A 84 -7.76 -0.76 17.72
N LEU A 85 -6.84 -0.13 17.00
CA LEU A 85 -5.39 -0.36 17.09
C LEU A 85 -4.68 0.93 17.51
N ASP A 86 -3.51 0.79 18.11
CA ASP A 86 -2.63 1.92 18.43
C ASP A 86 -1.80 2.30 17.19
N ILE A 87 -2.46 2.86 16.19
CA ILE A 87 -1.87 3.37 14.94
C ILE A 87 -2.39 4.79 14.75
N THR A 88 -1.47 5.75 14.76
CA THR A 88 -1.76 7.18 14.89
C THR A 88 -1.14 8.05 13.81
N GLU A 89 -0.60 7.45 12.73
CA GLU A 89 0.05 8.18 11.66
C GLU A 89 -0.16 7.55 10.28
N VAL A 90 0.05 8.33 9.25
CA VAL A 90 0.18 7.86 7.86
C VAL A 90 1.64 7.47 7.64
N ASP A 91 1.90 6.16 7.49
CA ASP A 91 3.25 5.65 7.25
C ASP A 91 3.70 5.75 5.80
N LEU A 92 2.74 5.65 4.86
CA LEU A 92 3.01 5.43 3.45
C LEU A 92 2.23 6.39 2.57
N VAL A 93 2.85 6.80 1.47
CA VAL A 93 2.18 7.53 0.38
C VAL A 93 2.16 6.65 -0.86
N GLU A 94 0.97 6.39 -1.39
CA GLU A 94 0.77 5.61 -2.60
C GLU A 94 0.33 6.52 -3.73
N PHE A 95 1.16 6.63 -4.74
CA PHE A 95 0.81 7.27 -6.01
C PHE A 95 0.26 6.22 -6.96
N TYR A 96 -0.90 6.49 -7.55
CA TYR A 96 -1.54 5.59 -8.51
C TYR A 96 -2.01 6.32 -9.75
N GLY A 97 -2.05 5.61 -10.86
CA GLY A 97 -2.46 6.18 -12.13
C GLY A 97 -2.62 5.14 -13.23
N PRO A 98 -2.76 5.60 -14.48
CA PRO A 98 -2.88 4.72 -15.64
C PRO A 98 -1.66 3.80 -15.77
N THR A 99 -1.93 2.54 -16.16
CA THR A 99 -0.89 1.59 -16.52
C THR A 99 -0.55 1.70 -18.03
N PRO A 100 0.71 1.54 -18.44
CA PRO A 100 1.06 1.39 -19.84
C PRO A 100 0.67 0.01 -20.41
N ASN A 101 0.19 -0.92 -19.58
CA ASN A 101 -0.16 -2.29 -19.94
C ASN A 101 -1.65 -2.61 -19.63
N PRO A 102 -2.62 -1.91 -20.26
CA PRO A 102 -4.04 -2.05 -19.91
C PRO A 102 -4.63 -3.44 -20.18
N ASP A 103 -3.99 -4.25 -21.04
CA ASP A 103 -4.39 -5.64 -21.28
C ASP A 103 -3.98 -6.58 -20.11
N HIS A 104 -3.12 -6.14 -19.20
CA HIS A 104 -2.54 -6.95 -18.14
C HIS A 104 -2.75 -6.40 -16.73
N ALA A 105 -3.06 -5.12 -16.61
CA ALA A 105 -3.26 -4.47 -15.32
C ALA A 105 -4.37 -3.41 -15.39
N THR A 106 -5.02 -3.16 -14.25
CA THR A 106 -6.07 -2.14 -14.13
C THR A 106 -5.47 -0.76 -13.92
N MET A 107 -4.47 -0.67 -13.02
CA MET A 107 -3.76 0.55 -12.67
C MET A 107 -2.29 0.24 -12.35
N ARG A 108 -1.47 1.29 -12.30
CA ARG A 108 -0.07 1.22 -11.84
C ARG A 108 0.12 2.08 -10.60
N ASN A 109 1.03 1.65 -9.71
CA ASN A 109 1.38 2.41 -8.53
C ASN A 109 2.89 2.46 -8.24
N VAL A 110 3.24 3.36 -7.33
CA VAL A 110 4.46 3.35 -6.55
C VAL A 110 4.12 3.73 -5.10
N VAL A 111 4.60 2.94 -4.16
CA VAL A 111 4.42 3.19 -2.73
C VAL A 111 5.74 3.69 -2.14
N VAL A 112 5.68 4.86 -1.49
CA VAL A 112 6.79 5.51 -0.81
C VAL A 112 6.65 5.29 0.70
N PHE A 113 7.73 4.85 1.35
CA PHE A 113 7.73 4.49 2.77
C PHE A 113 9.12 4.63 3.41
N GLY A 114 9.19 4.45 4.73
CA GLY A 114 10.43 4.41 5.50
C GLY A 114 11.28 5.66 5.31
N ASP A 115 12.57 5.47 5.09
CA ASP A 115 13.55 6.53 4.85
C ASP A 115 13.76 6.73 3.34
N ALA A 116 12.75 7.28 2.66
CA ALA A 116 12.77 7.58 1.23
C ALA A 116 12.96 6.32 0.34
N GLN A 117 12.19 5.29 0.59
CA GLN A 117 12.19 4.04 -0.16
C GLN A 117 10.95 3.89 -1.04
N ALA A 118 11.06 3.16 -2.15
CA ALA A 118 9.95 2.76 -2.98
C ALA A 118 9.78 1.23 -2.97
N ASP A 119 8.54 0.75 -2.83
CA ASP A 119 8.23 -0.69 -2.90
C ASP A 119 8.40 -1.20 -4.33
N ARG A 120 9.10 -2.31 -4.48
CA ARG A 120 9.24 -3.02 -5.78
C ARG A 120 7.96 -3.74 -6.19
N SER A 121 7.13 -4.06 -5.24
CA SER A 121 5.83 -4.71 -5.46
C SER A 121 4.72 -3.66 -5.55
N PRO A 122 3.48 -4.03 -5.96
CA PRO A 122 2.33 -3.15 -5.84
C PRO A 122 1.90 -2.85 -4.39
N CYS A 123 2.58 -3.40 -3.39
CA CYS A 123 2.25 -3.34 -1.97
C CYS A 123 0.93 -4.05 -1.61
N GLY A 124 0.96 -5.05 -0.72
CA GLY A 124 -0.24 -5.82 -0.34
C GLY A 124 -1.24 -4.99 0.47
N THR A 125 -0.75 -4.24 1.45
CA THR A 125 -1.56 -3.34 2.29
C THR A 125 -2.02 -2.11 1.50
N GLY A 126 -1.19 -1.57 0.59
CA GLY A 126 -1.57 -0.51 -0.34
C GLY A 126 -2.66 -0.95 -1.31
N THR A 127 -2.51 -2.13 -1.93
CA THR A 127 -3.58 -2.72 -2.77
C THR A 127 -4.89 -2.88 -1.99
N SER A 128 -4.82 -3.27 -0.72
CA SER A 128 -6.00 -3.40 0.14
C SER A 128 -6.67 -2.05 0.44
N ALA A 129 -5.88 -1.03 0.76
CA ALA A 129 -6.36 0.34 0.95
C ALA A 129 -7.00 0.90 -0.35
N LYS A 130 -6.38 0.62 -1.50
CA LYS A 130 -6.90 1.03 -2.80
C LYS A 130 -8.22 0.33 -3.14
N LEU A 131 -8.35 -0.97 -2.86
CA LEU A 131 -9.62 -1.70 -3.05
C LEU A 131 -10.76 -1.12 -2.21
N ALA A 132 -10.51 -0.80 -0.93
CA ALA A 132 -11.50 -0.14 -0.08
C ALA A 132 -11.91 1.24 -0.64
N THR A 133 -10.96 1.98 -1.19
CA THR A 133 -11.20 3.28 -1.81
C THR A 133 -12.05 3.16 -3.07
N LEU A 134 -11.69 2.26 -3.99
CA LEU A 134 -12.45 2.01 -5.22
C LEU A 134 -13.87 1.51 -4.91
N HIS A 135 -14.02 0.65 -3.90
CA HIS A 135 -15.32 0.17 -3.47
C HIS A 135 -16.21 1.29 -2.92
N LYS A 136 -15.67 2.14 -2.05
CA LYS A 136 -16.38 3.32 -1.54
C LYS A 136 -16.83 4.28 -2.65
N TRP A 137 -16.03 4.41 -3.71
CA TRP A 137 -16.36 5.23 -4.88
C TRP A 137 -17.33 4.53 -5.85
N GLY A 138 -17.68 3.25 -5.64
CA GLY A 138 -18.54 2.46 -6.51
C GLY A 138 -17.87 2.01 -7.82
N GLU A 139 -16.54 2.01 -7.85
CA GLU A 139 -15.72 1.65 -9.02
C GLU A 139 -15.35 0.17 -9.07
N ILE A 140 -15.53 -0.58 -7.96
CA ILE A 140 -15.30 -2.03 -7.89
C ILE A 140 -16.31 -2.71 -6.96
N GLY A 141 -16.82 -3.86 -7.36
CA GLY A 141 -17.75 -4.70 -6.60
C GLY A 141 -17.08 -5.89 -5.89
N ILE A 142 -17.87 -6.58 -5.06
CA ILE A 142 -17.45 -7.84 -4.43
C ILE A 142 -17.17 -8.89 -5.51
N GLY A 143 -16.04 -9.60 -5.41
CA GLY A 143 -15.64 -10.65 -6.33
C GLY A 143 -15.02 -10.15 -7.64
N GLU A 144 -15.03 -8.86 -7.91
CA GLU A 144 -14.37 -8.28 -9.10
C GLU A 144 -12.85 -8.27 -8.95
N GLU A 145 -12.15 -8.57 -10.03
CA GLU A 145 -10.68 -8.60 -10.04
C GLU A 145 -10.11 -7.21 -10.32
N PHE A 146 -9.14 -6.82 -9.52
CA PHE A 146 -8.33 -5.64 -9.67
C PHE A 146 -6.87 -6.06 -9.81
N ILE A 147 -6.23 -5.73 -10.92
CA ILE A 147 -4.81 -6.04 -11.14
C ILE A 147 -4.00 -4.76 -10.96
N TYR A 148 -3.21 -4.72 -9.91
CA TYR A 148 -2.32 -3.61 -9.63
C TYR A 148 -0.92 -3.91 -10.10
N GLU A 149 -0.32 -2.99 -10.85
CA GLU A 149 1.04 -3.10 -11.39
C GLU A 149 1.98 -2.14 -10.65
N SER A 150 3.15 -2.61 -10.24
CA SER A 150 4.20 -1.75 -9.69
C SER A 150 4.96 -1.01 -10.80
N PHE A 151 5.75 0.00 -10.43
CA PHE A 151 6.57 0.77 -11.37
C PHE A 151 7.60 -0.08 -12.16
N ILE A 152 7.93 -1.29 -11.71
CA ILE A 152 8.81 -2.24 -12.41
C ILE A 152 8.05 -3.34 -13.15
N GLY A 153 6.71 -3.30 -13.17
CA GLY A 153 5.88 -4.25 -13.93
C GLY A 153 5.51 -5.54 -13.19
N THR A 154 5.80 -5.67 -11.90
CA THR A 154 5.26 -6.80 -11.10
C THR A 154 3.79 -6.54 -10.76
N THR A 155 2.99 -7.59 -10.60
CA THR A 155 1.56 -7.44 -10.39
C THR A 155 1.07 -8.18 -9.15
N PHE A 156 0.08 -7.57 -8.48
CA PHE A 156 -0.80 -8.24 -7.52
C PHE A 156 -2.21 -8.25 -8.06
N LYS A 157 -2.94 -9.33 -7.79
CA LYS A 157 -4.37 -9.41 -7.99
C LYS A 157 -5.08 -9.18 -6.67
N GLY A 158 -5.96 -8.20 -6.62
CA GLY A 158 -6.84 -7.92 -5.50
C GLY A 158 -8.28 -8.29 -5.82
N VAL A 159 -9.01 -8.79 -4.82
CA VAL A 159 -10.45 -9.07 -4.87
C VAL A 159 -11.06 -8.72 -3.52
N ILE A 160 -12.22 -8.08 -3.52
CA ILE A 160 -13.01 -7.89 -2.30
C ILE A 160 -13.81 -9.16 -2.05
N LYS A 161 -13.56 -9.79 -0.90
CA LYS A 161 -14.27 -11.00 -0.49
C LYS A 161 -15.68 -10.69 0.02
N GLU A 162 -15.78 -9.69 0.89
CA GLU A 162 -17.01 -9.30 1.58
C GLU A 162 -16.90 -7.89 2.16
N GLU A 163 -18.05 -7.27 2.42
CA GLU A 163 -18.18 -6.06 3.20
C GLU A 163 -18.17 -6.36 4.69
N THR A 164 -17.70 -5.43 5.50
CA THR A 164 -17.67 -5.50 6.95
C THR A 164 -17.67 -4.10 7.57
N LYS A 165 -17.50 -4.01 8.87
CA LYS A 165 -17.31 -2.75 9.60
C LYS A 165 -16.14 -2.84 10.56
N ILE A 166 -15.50 -1.69 10.81
CA ILE A 166 -14.52 -1.53 11.86
C ILE A 166 -14.78 -0.20 12.59
N GLY A 167 -15.20 -0.29 13.87
CA GLY A 167 -15.79 0.89 14.53
C GLY A 167 -16.98 1.40 13.72
N ASP A 168 -16.99 2.69 13.43
CA ASP A 168 -18.04 3.37 12.66
C ASP A 168 -17.77 3.38 11.14
N TYR A 169 -16.65 2.80 10.68
CA TYR A 169 -16.27 2.81 9.27
C TYR A 169 -16.86 1.60 8.54
N ASP A 170 -17.45 1.83 7.36
CA ASP A 170 -17.71 0.78 6.39
C ASP A 170 -16.38 0.31 5.83
N ALA A 171 -16.18 -1.00 5.82
CA ALA A 171 -14.92 -1.65 5.47
C ALA A 171 -15.15 -2.85 4.53
N VAL A 172 -14.09 -3.31 3.92
CA VAL A 172 -14.08 -4.52 3.09
C VAL A 172 -13.01 -5.49 3.57
N ILE A 173 -13.18 -6.77 3.29
CA ILE A 173 -12.16 -7.81 3.49
C ILE A 173 -11.48 -8.09 2.15
N PRO A 174 -10.27 -7.57 1.92
CA PRO A 174 -9.55 -7.83 0.67
C PRO A 174 -8.82 -9.17 0.69
N MET A 175 -8.74 -9.80 -0.46
CA MET A 175 -7.85 -10.92 -0.75
C MET A 175 -6.81 -10.48 -1.78
N ILE A 176 -5.54 -10.66 -1.46
CA ILE A 176 -4.43 -10.27 -2.32
C ILE A 176 -3.67 -11.51 -2.76
N THR A 177 -3.50 -11.68 -4.06
CA THR A 177 -2.74 -12.78 -4.64
C THR A 177 -1.47 -12.25 -5.30
N GLY A 178 -0.33 -12.82 -4.93
CA GLY A 178 0.97 -12.51 -5.52
C GLY A 178 1.81 -13.74 -5.73
N THR A 179 3.00 -13.54 -6.28
CA THR A 179 4.02 -14.59 -6.49
C THR A 179 5.32 -14.17 -5.83
N ALA A 180 6.16 -15.15 -5.51
CA ALA A 180 7.50 -14.92 -4.96
C ALA A 180 8.49 -15.93 -5.55
N ASN A 181 9.76 -15.53 -5.58
CA ASN A 181 10.86 -16.38 -6.00
C ASN A 181 11.75 -16.68 -4.80
N LEU A 182 12.27 -17.91 -4.75
CA LEU A 182 13.29 -18.28 -3.77
C LEU A 182 14.59 -17.55 -4.11
N THR A 183 15.06 -16.71 -3.20
CA THR A 183 16.28 -15.89 -3.40
C THR A 183 17.48 -16.39 -2.61
N GLY A 184 17.25 -17.29 -1.65
CA GLY A 184 18.35 -17.86 -0.87
C GLY A 184 17.87 -18.86 0.16
N VAL A 185 18.84 -19.57 0.75
CA VAL A 185 18.67 -20.45 1.90
C VAL A 185 19.72 -20.07 2.94
N GLY A 186 19.31 -19.87 4.19
CA GLY A 186 20.20 -19.56 5.30
C GLY A 186 20.15 -20.64 6.38
N THR A 187 21.28 -20.86 7.07
CA THR A 187 21.35 -21.69 8.25
C THR A 187 21.77 -20.82 9.44
N TYR A 188 21.00 -20.86 10.51
CA TYR A 188 21.31 -20.18 11.77
C TYR A 188 21.68 -21.20 12.82
N LEU A 189 22.79 -20.95 13.52
CA LEU A 189 23.24 -21.78 14.63
C LEU A 189 22.84 -21.10 15.95
N ILE A 190 22.35 -21.91 16.90
CA ILE A 190 22.11 -21.50 18.27
C ILE A 190 23.11 -22.23 19.14
N ASP A 191 24.08 -21.50 19.70
CA ASP A 191 25.01 -22.05 20.68
C ASP A 191 24.29 -22.22 22.01
N PRO A 192 24.23 -23.45 22.57
CA PRO A 192 23.60 -23.68 23.87
C PRO A 192 24.23 -22.88 25.04
N GLU A 193 25.50 -22.51 24.91
CA GLU A 193 26.24 -21.75 25.90
C GLU A 193 26.13 -20.23 25.76
N ASP A 194 25.61 -19.75 24.60
CA ASP A 194 25.37 -18.33 24.38
C ASP A 194 24.25 -17.83 25.32
N LYS A 195 24.61 -16.90 26.20
CA LYS A 195 23.67 -16.28 27.17
C LYS A 195 22.60 -15.43 26.47
N LEU A 196 22.86 -14.97 25.24
CA LEU A 196 21.98 -14.13 24.44
C LEU A 196 21.22 -14.92 23.37
N LYS A 197 21.27 -16.23 23.37
CA LYS A 197 20.67 -17.11 22.34
C LYS A 197 19.17 -16.91 22.08
N TYR A 198 18.44 -16.33 23.01
CA TYR A 198 17.03 -15.99 22.86
C TYR A 198 16.79 -14.50 22.52
N GLY A 199 17.86 -13.76 22.24
CA GLY A 199 17.82 -12.32 22.03
C GLY A 199 17.75 -11.54 23.33
N PHE A 200 17.71 -10.21 23.21
CA PHE A 200 17.52 -9.29 24.34
C PHE A 200 16.83 -8.02 23.82
N LEU A 201 16.10 -7.37 24.70
CA LEU A 201 15.51 -6.06 24.44
C LEU A 201 16.33 -5.00 25.16
N ILE A 202 16.70 -3.95 24.44
CA ILE A 202 17.19 -2.71 25.03
C ILE A 202 15.99 -1.79 25.12
N GLY A 203 15.50 -1.54 26.33
CA GLY A 203 14.31 -0.73 26.60
C GLY A 203 14.54 0.76 26.33
#